data_1e185c4f36bd97c5ee567a028caa8112
#
_entry.id   1e185c4f36bd97c5ee567a028caa8112
#
_cell.length_a   1.000
_cell.length_b   1.000
_cell.length_c   1.000
_cell.angle_alpha   90.00
_cell.angle_beta   90.00
_cell.angle_gamma   90.00
#
_symmetry.space_group_name_H-M   'P 1'
#
loop_
_entity.id
_entity.type
_entity.pdbx_description
1 polymer ?
#
loop_
_entity_poly.entity_id
_entity_poly.type
_entity_poly.pdbx_seq_one_letter_code
_entity_poly.pdbx_strand_id
1 'polypeptide(L)'
;MDSTFEFWIHPAMPYVETRRACQSRICYQSHSHPTFSIGAVDEGQSCFSSAFAKNEIIKAKSIVVIPAHVEHSCNPFSNQAWSYQMMHLDAAWLMRLLSELEIEIGKTCTQQMIPFPKLRPKIIHNVKVYEAFTELNNILFDKKISLFEKEQSLIHVLTEILIPNFEWESISSSGYFQQYLPDLIPHLQSDVEDLSLTHLAEKMKISRYALIRLFKHYFGFTPHAYQLNQKINQARERLKVGADIAQVAYELEFVDQSHFHRVFKKLIGVTPKQYSKKA
;
A
#
# COMPACT_ATOMS: atom_id res chain seq x y z
N MET A 1 -21.60 -18.28 -3.77
CA MET A 1 -20.92 -17.75 -4.96
C MET A 1 -19.42 -17.88 -4.72
N ASP A 2 -18.67 -18.26 -5.74
CA ASP A 2 -17.22 -18.36 -5.63
C ASP A 2 -16.59 -16.96 -5.61
N SER A 3 -15.51 -16.81 -4.85
CA SER A 3 -14.76 -15.55 -4.80
C SER A 3 -14.09 -15.27 -6.16
N THR A 4 -14.33 -14.10 -6.72
CA THR A 4 -13.71 -13.67 -7.99
C THR A 4 -12.81 -12.47 -7.76
N PHE A 5 -11.74 -12.40 -8.55
CA PHE A 5 -10.79 -11.28 -8.57
C PHE A 5 -10.56 -10.82 -10.00
N GLU A 6 -10.66 -9.52 -10.22
CA GLU A 6 -10.31 -8.86 -11.47
C GLU A 6 -9.19 -7.85 -11.20
N PHE A 7 -8.29 -7.70 -12.15
CA PHE A 7 -7.17 -6.73 -12.08
C PHE A 7 -7.16 -5.88 -13.33
N TRP A 8 -6.84 -4.62 -13.17
CA TRP A 8 -6.49 -3.73 -14.26
C TRP A 8 -5.12 -3.12 -14.01
N ILE A 9 -4.23 -3.34 -14.96
CA ILE A 9 -2.87 -2.81 -15.03
C ILE A 9 -2.63 -2.49 -16.51
N HIS A 10 -1.95 -1.40 -16.81
CA HIS A 10 -1.58 -1.06 -18.18
C HIS A 10 -0.15 -0.51 -18.28
N PRO A 11 0.69 -1.00 -19.22
CA PRO A 11 2.09 -0.56 -19.35
C PRO A 11 2.27 0.94 -19.58
N ALA A 12 1.33 1.60 -20.25
CA ALA A 12 1.36 3.06 -20.46
C ALA A 12 0.91 3.86 -19.23
N MET A 13 0.35 3.21 -18.19
CA MET A 13 -0.03 3.81 -16.93
C MET A 13 0.54 3.00 -15.74
N PRO A 14 1.86 2.83 -15.65
CA PRO A 14 2.50 1.92 -14.68
C PRO A 14 2.35 2.41 -13.22
N TYR A 15 1.94 3.65 -13.03
CA TYR A 15 1.75 4.30 -11.75
C TYR A 15 0.41 4.00 -11.09
N VAL A 16 -0.47 3.25 -11.73
CA VAL A 16 -1.76 2.84 -11.16
C VAL A 16 -2.05 1.36 -11.45
N GLU A 17 -2.45 0.66 -10.41
CA GLU A 17 -2.98 -0.69 -10.44
C GLU A 17 -4.29 -0.71 -9.67
N THR A 18 -5.32 -1.36 -10.21
CA THR A 18 -6.57 -1.54 -9.46
C THR A 18 -7.09 -2.96 -9.57
N ARG A 19 -7.79 -3.40 -8.52
CA ARG A 19 -8.43 -4.72 -8.46
C ARG A 19 -9.84 -4.62 -7.91
N ARG A 20 -10.67 -5.57 -8.30
CA ARG A 20 -11.99 -5.84 -7.72
C ARG A 20 -12.01 -7.24 -7.14
N ALA A 21 -12.59 -7.39 -5.97
CA ALA A 21 -12.79 -8.67 -5.31
C ALA A 21 -14.26 -8.80 -4.95
N CYS A 22 -14.90 -9.88 -5.40
CA CYS A 22 -16.29 -10.18 -5.09
C CYS A 22 -16.35 -11.38 -4.15
N GLN A 23 -17.15 -11.28 -3.09
CA GLN A 23 -17.38 -12.34 -2.11
C GLN A 23 -16.10 -12.94 -1.51
N SER A 24 -15.09 -12.08 -1.25
CA SER A 24 -13.81 -12.48 -0.70
C SER A 24 -13.94 -12.87 0.78
N ARG A 25 -13.28 -13.98 1.16
CA ARG A 25 -13.11 -14.44 2.55
C ARG A 25 -11.64 -14.49 2.94
N ILE A 26 -10.78 -13.89 2.13
CA ILE A 26 -9.33 -13.91 2.36
C ILE A 26 -9.02 -13.00 3.54
N CYS A 27 -8.27 -13.55 4.51
CA CYS A 27 -7.70 -12.79 5.60
C CYS A 27 -6.22 -12.51 5.31
N TYR A 28 -5.83 -11.27 5.47
CA TYR A 28 -4.47 -10.78 5.28
C TYR A 28 -3.76 -10.66 6.61
N GLN A 29 -2.49 -11.02 6.66
CA GLN A 29 -1.63 -10.56 7.75
C GLN A 29 -1.35 -9.06 7.58
N SER A 30 -1.02 -8.40 8.69
CA SER A 30 -0.53 -7.02 8.65
C SER A 30 0.64 -6.90 7.67
N HIS A 31 0.51 -5.97 6.73
CA HIS A 31 1.47 -5.72 5.66
C HIS A 31 1.48 -4.23 5.29
N SER A 32 2.45 -3.82 4.49
CA SER A 32 2.49 -2.50 3.88
C SER A 32 2.88 -2.61 2.41
N HIS A 33 2.56 -1.55 1.67
CA HIS A 33 2.92 -1.41 0.26
C HIS A 33 3.81 -0.19 0.07
N PRO A 34 4.72 -0.17 -0.92
CA PRO A 34 5.42 1.05 -1.32
C PRO A 34 4.48 2.02 -2.04
N THR A 35 3.29 1.55 -2.43
CA THR A 35 2.25 2.33 -3.09
C THR A 35 1.30 2.96 -2.09
N PHE A 36 0.75 4.11 -2.46
CA PHE A 36 -0.43 4.67 -1.82
C PHE A 36 -1.67 3.86 -2.22
N SER A 37 -2.54 3.57 -1.27
CA SER A 37 -3.67 2.68 -1.53
C SER A 37 -5.01 3.32 -1.16
N ILE A 38 -6.01 3.13 -2.01
CA ILE A 38 -7.39 3.56 -1.79
C ILE A 38 -8.29 2.34 -1.97
N GLY A 39 -9.00 1.98 -0.91
CA GLY A 39 -9.96 0.86 -0.92
C GLY A 39 -11.39 1.36 -0.81
N ALA A 40 -12.32 0.71 -1.49
CA ALA A 40 -13.76 0.92 -1.35
C ALA A 40 -14.45 -0.39 -1.00
N VAL A 41 -15.37 -0.38 -0.05
CA VAL A 41 -16.20 -1.54 0.30
C VAL A 41 -17.51 -1.48 -0.48
N ASP A 42 -17.75 -2.46 -1.33
CA ASP A 42 -18.97 -2.54 -2.15
C ASP A 42 -20.09 -3.24 -1.37
N GLU A 43 -19.76 -4.38 -0.75
CA GLU A 43 -20.72 -5.20 0.01
C GLU A 43 -20.08 -5.80 1.27
N GLY A 44 -20.91 -6.03 2.28
CA GLY A 44 -20.46 -6.60 3.55
C GLY A 44 -19.74 -5.59 4.41
N GLN A 45 -18.81 -6.10 5.23
CA GLN A 45 -18.01 -5.29 6.14
C GLN A 45 -16.67 -5.95 6.41
N SER A 46 -15.70 -5.14 6.81
CA SER A 46 -14.34 -5.58 7.14
C SER A 46 -13.83 -4.88 8.38
N CYS A 47 -12.88 -5.49 9.05
CA CYS A 47 -12.16 -4.92 10.17
C CYS A 47 -10.84 -4.34 9.66
N PHE A 48 -10.67 -3.04 9.79
CA PHE A 48 -9.44 -2.31 9.46
C PHE A 48 -8.58 -2.15 10.70
N SER A 49 -7.31 -2.46 10.57
CA SER A 49 -6.31 -2.20 11.60
C SER A 49 -5.04 -1.64 10.97
N SER A 50 -4.43 -0.68 11.65
CA SER A 50 -3.15 -0.07 11.28
C SER A 50 -2.38 0.35 12.52
N ALA A 51 -1.19 0.93 12.34
CA ALA A 51 -0.44 1.55 13.43
C ALA A 51 -1.22 2.69 14.12
N PHE A 52 -2.19 3.31 13.44
CA PHE A 52 -2.96 4.48 13.90
C PHE A 52 -4.41 4.15 14.27
N ALA A 53 -4.94 3.01 13.84
CA ALA A 53 -6.32 2.60 14.08
C ALA A 53 -6.37 1.10 14.40
N LYS A 54 -7.15 0.70 15.40
CA LYS A 54 -7.28 -0.72 15.78
C LYS A 54 -8.72 -1.17 15.69
N ASN A 55 -8.95 -2.22 14.87
CA ASN A 55 -10.22 -2.90 14.75
C ASN A 55 -11.41 -1.98 14.39
N GLU A 56 -11.15 -0.99 13.53
CA GLU A 56 -12.24 -0.14 13.03
C GLU A 56 -13.08 -0.89 11.99
N ILE A 57 -14.40 -0.82 12.15
CA ILE A 57 -15.34 -1.49 11.25
C ILE A 57 -15.57 -0.59 10.04
N ILE A 58 -15.21 -1.10 8.85
CA ILE A 58 -15.52 -0.47 7.58
C ILE A 58 -16.71 -1.21 6.93
N LYS A 59 -17.70 -0.45 6.53
CA LYS A 59 -18.97 -0.95 5.96
C LYS A 59 -19.07 -0.63 4.47
N ALA A 60 -20.04 -1.23 3.82
CA ALA A 60 -20.38 -0.88 2.44
C ALA A 60 -20.50 0.64 2.23
N LYS A 61 -20.00 1.13 1.09
CA LYS A 61 -19.89 2.53 0.70
C LYS A 61 -18.90 3.37 1.54
N SER A 62 -18.00 2.73 2.27
CA SER A 62 -16.85 3.38 2.90
C SER A 62 -15.64 3.35 1.97
N ILE A 63 -14.84 4.41 2.03
CA ILE A 63 -13.48 4.48 1.42
C ILE A 63 -12.45 4.39 2.52
N VAL A 64 -11.37 3.65 2.29
CA VAL A 64 -10.21 3.57 3.18
C VAL A 64 -9.00 4.10 2.41
N VAL A 65 -8.34 5.09 2.97
CA VAL A 65 -7.11 5.68 2.44
C VAL A 65 -5.94 5.17 3.27
N ILE A 66 -4.93 4.61 2.60
CA ILE A 66 -3.77 4.00 3.26
C ILE A 66 -2.51 4.56 2.59
N PRO A 67 -1.75 5.41 3.29
CA PRO A 67 -0.49 5.94 2.77
C PRO A 67 0.54 4.84 2.51
N ALA A 68 1.50 5.13 1.63
CA ALA A 68 2.61 4.23 1.34
C ALA A 68 3.39 3.87 2.62
N HIS A 69 3.86 2.64 2.69
CA HIS A 69 4.65 2.08 3.79
C HIS A 69 3.94 1.97 5.15
N VAL A 70 2.69 2.35 5.27
CA VAL A 70 1.92 2.22 6.51
C VAL A 70 1.43 0.78 6.67
N GLU A 71 1.75 0.20 7.83
CA GLU A 71 1.28 -1.13 8.22
C GLU A 71 -0.23 -1.14 8.37
N HIS A 72 -0.88 -2.12 7.75
CA HIS A 72 -2.33 -2.28 7.82
C HIS A 72 -2.80 -3.71 7.54
N SER A 73 -4.03 -3.97 7.89
CA SER A 73 -4.80 -5.14 7.45
C SER A 73 -6.28 -4.79 7.32
N CYS A 74 -6.95 -5.40 6.32
CA CYS A 74 -8.40 -5.33 6.13
C CYS A 74 -8.93 -6.75 6.03
N ASN A 75 -9.69 -7.21 7.02
CA ASN A 75 -10.13 -8.59 7.09
C ASN A 75 -11.65 -8.68 7.29
N PRO A 76 -12.36 -9.54 6.56
CA PRO A 76 -13.75 -9.82 6.84
C PRO A 76 -13.90 -10.46 8.23
N PHE A 77 -15.06 -10.31 8.84
CA PHE A 77 -15.36 -11.04 10.08
C PHE A 77 -15.45 -12.54 9.81
N SER A 78 -15.23 -13.33 10.86
CA SER A 78 -15.31 -14.80 10.77
C SER A 78 -16.59 -15.24 10.07
N ASN A 79 -16.44 -16.14 9.10
CA ASN A 79 -17.52 -16.69 8.28
C ASN A 79 -18.31 -15.69 7.40
N GLN A 80 -17.85 -14.45 7.29
CA GLN A 80 -18.43 -13.45 6.40
C GLN A 80 -17.58 -13.29 5.13
N ALA A 81 -18.24 -12.90 4.05
CA ALA A 81 -17.59 -12.47 2.82
C ALA A 81 -17.82 -10.97 2.62
N TRP A 82 -16.94 -10.34 1.88
CA TRP A 82 -17.08 -8.95 1.50
C TRP A 82 -16.66 -8.74 0.05
N SER A 83 -17.19 -7.71 -0.57
CA SER A 83 -16.79 -7.28 -1.90
C SER A 83 -16.15 -5.90 -1.80
N TYR A 84 -15.03 -5.70 -2.53
CA TYR A 84 -14.27 -4.46 -2.43
C TYR A 84 -13.52 -4.15 -3.72
N GLN A 85 -13.16 -2.89 -3.86
CA GLN A 85 -12.23 -2.37 -4.85
C GLN A 85 -10.96 -1.89 -4.15
N MET A 86 -9.80 -2.04 -4.78
CA MET A 86 -8.53 -1.59 -4.23
C MET A 86 -7.65 -1.03 -5.34
N MET A 87 -7.32 0.24 -5.24
CA MET A 87 -6.40 0.95 -6.13
C MET A 87 -5.07 1.18 -5.42
N HIS A 88 -3.98 0.92 -6.13
CA HIS A 88 -2.62 1.23 -5.70
C HIS A 88 -2.02 2.25 -6.65
N LEU A 89 -1.50 3.33 -6.11
CA LEU A 89 -0.84 4.41 -6.84
C LEU A 89 0.65 4.45 -6.49
N ASP A 90 1.49 4.63 -7.49
CA ASP A 90 2.91 4.91 -7.24
C ASP A 90 3.06 6.16 -6.38
N ALA A 91 3.78 6.02 -5.27
CA ALA A 91 3.89 7.09 -4.29
C ALA A 91 4.65 8.32 -4.84
N ALA A 92 5.67 8.10 -5.67
CA ALA A 92 6.44 9.19 -6.27
C ALA A 92 5.62 9.92 -7.34
N TRP A 93 4.83 9.20 -8.13
CA TRP A 93 3.90 9.80 -9.09
C TRP A 93 2.83 10.65 -8.39
N LEU A 94 2.21 10.12 -7.33
CA LEU A 94 1.21 10.87 -6.55
C LEU A 94 1.82 12.13 -5.92
N MET A 95 3.03 12.04 -5.39
CA MET A 95 3.73 13.21 -4.82
C MET A 95 4.03 14.29 -5.87
N ARG A 96 4.38 13.90 -7.11
CA ARG A 96 4.53 14.86 -8.22
C ARG A 96 3.21 15.54 -8.54
N LEU A 97 2.12 14.79 -8.65
CA LEU A 97 0.78 15.34 -8.88
C LEU A 97 0.37 16.34 -7.78
N LEU A 98 0.64 16.02 -6.51
CA LEU A 98 0.37 16.92 -5.38
C LEU A 98 1.23 18.18 -5.44
N SER A 99 2.49 18.09 -5.86
CA SER A 99 3.37 19.25 -6.02
C SER A 99 2.90 20.17 -7.14
N GLU A 100 2.40 19.62 -8.24
CA GLU A 100 1.78 20.40 -9.31
C GLU A 100 0.55 21.18 -8.82
N LEU A 101 -0.32 20.53 -8.04
CA LEU A 101 -1.49 21.18 -7.43
C LEU A 101 -1.12 22.27 -6.42
N GLU A 102 -0.10 22.06 -5.59
CA GLU A 102 0.36 23.07 -4.61
C GLU A 102 0.90 24.33 -5.30
N ILE A 103 1.59 24.18 -6.42
CA ILE A 103 2.06 25.31 -7.24
C ILE A 103 0.88 26.10 -7.79
N GLU A 104 -0.15 25.43 -8.31
CA GLU A 104 -1.33 26.04 -8.89
C GLU A 104 -2.17 26.81 -7.85
N ILE A 105 -2.24 26.30 -6.61
CA ILE A 105 -2.97 26.91 -5.49
C ILE A 105 -2.14 28.03 -4.80
N GLY A 106 -0.87 28.23 -5.20
CA GLY A 106 0.02 29.25 -4.63
C GLY A 106 0.51 28.96 -3.21
N LYS A 107 0.44 27.71 -2.78
CA LYS A 107 1.03 27.22 -1.51
C LYS A 107 2.42 26.67 -1.77
N THR A 108 3.44 27.41 -1.34
CA THR A 108 4.84 26.96 -1.42
C THR A 108 5.05 25.71 -0.54
N CYS A 109 5.24 24.56 -1.18
CA CYS A 109 5.71 23.38 -0.51
C CYS A 109 7.19 23.58 -0.15
N THR A 110 7.51 23.70 1.13
CA THR A 110 8.91 23.69 1.58
C THR A 110 9.48 22.31 1.25
N GLN A 111 10.42 22.33 0.31
CA GLN A 111 11.20 21.18 -0.18
C GLN A 111 11.98 20.51 0.97
N GLN A 112 11.33 19.67 1.71
CA GLN A 112 12.01 18.58 2.40
C GLN A 112 11.28 17.30 2.01
N MET A 113 11.83 16.58 1.04
CA MET A 113 11.44 15.22 0.71
C MET A 113 11.69 14.32 1.92
N ILE A 114 10.79 14.38 2.89
CA ILE A 114 10.71 13.34 3.90
C ILE A 114 9.94 12.20 3.22
N PRO A 115 10.53 11.00 3.04
CA PRO A 115 9.89 9.88 2.35
C PRO A 115 8.76 9.25 3.18
N PHE A 116 8.28 9.91 4.21
CA PHE A 116 7.16 9.47 5.04
C PHE A 116 5.91 10.27 4.74
N PRO A 117 4.76 9.59 4.72
CA PRO A 117 3.51 10.24 4.36
C PRO A 117 3.17 11.34 5.38
N LYS A 118 2.94 12.53 4.87
CA LYS A 118 2.23 13.60 5.60
C LYS A 118 0.73 13.25 5.77
N LEU A 119 0.37 12.01 5.50
CA LEU A 119 -1.00 11.51 5.47
C LEU A 119 -1.19 10.43 6.50
N ARG A 120 -2.32 10.45 7.21
CA ARG A 120 -2.77 9.36 8.06
C ARG A 120 -3.70 8.42 7.31
N PRO A 121 -3.72 7.13 7.64
CA PRO A 121 -4.81 6.27 7.25
C PRO A 121 -6.14 6.86 7.69
N LYS A 122 -7.12 6.86 6.77
CA LYS A 122 -8.43 7.46 7.04
C LYS A 122 -9.55 6.61 6.47
N ILE A 123 -10.63 6.47 7.23
CA ILE A 123 -11.90 5.95 6.75
C ILE A 123 -12.80 7.13 6.41
N ILE A 124 -13.30 7.17 5.17
CA ILE A 124 -14.18 8.21 4.67
C ILE A 124 -15.57 7.62 4.49
N HIS A 125 -16.54 8.14 5.23
CA HIS A 125 -17.95 7.78 5.14
C HIS A 125 -18.70 8.85 4.32
N ASN A 126 -18.41 8.90 3.02
CA ASN A 126 -19.04 9.83 2.09
C ASN A 126 -19.45 9.08 0.81
N VAL A 127 -20.75 8.95 0.61
CA VAL A 127 -21.31 8.21 -0.53
C VAL A 127 -20.88 8.81 -1.87
N LYS A 128 -20.77 10.13 -2.00
CA LYS A 128 -20.32 10.77 -3.24
C LYS A 128 -18.87 10.44 -3.57
N VAL A 129 -18.00 10.38 -2.55
CA VAL A 129 -16.60 9.97 -2.72
C VAL A 129 -16.52 8.49 -3.14
N TYR A 130 -17.33 7.63 -2.53
CA TYR A 130 -17.44 6.22 -2.91
C TYR A 130 -17.92 6.06 -4.36
N GLU A 131 -18.98 6.76 -4.75
CA GLU A 131 -19.56 6.69 -6.11
C GLU A 131 -18.55 7.17 -7.17
N ALA A 132 -17.84 8.28 -6.91
CA ALA A 132 -16.81 8.78 -7.81
C ALA A 132 -15.62 7.82 -7.96
N PHE A 133 -15.18 7.20 -6.87
CA PHE A 133 -14.13 6.19 -6.91
C PHE A 133 -14.57 4.92 -7.66
N THR A 134 -15.81 4.49 -7.45
CA THR A 134 -16.38 3.32 -8.15
C THR A 134 -16.52 3.60 -9.65
N GLU A 135 -16.96 4.79 -10.03
CA GLU A 135 -17.07 5.18 -11.43
C GLU A 135 -15.69 5.27 -12.10
N LEU A 136 -14.69 5.82 -11.42
CA LEU A 136 -13.31 5.78 -11.90
C LEU A 136 -12.85 4.35 -12.17
N ASN A 137 -13.11 3.41 -11.26
CA ASN A 137 -12.77 2.00 -11.49
C ASN A 137 -13.55 1.42 -12.68
N ASN A 138 -14.82 1.78 -12.90
CA ASN A 138 -15.57 1.37 -14.08
C ASN A 138 -14.89 1.85 -15.36
N ILE A 139 -14.48 3.10 -15.42
CA ILE A 139 -13.74 3.71 -16.54
C ILE A 139 -12.42 2.95 -16.79
N LEU A 140 -11.64 2.65 -15.75
CA LEU A 140 -10.38 1.94 -15.90
C LEU A 140 -10.56 0.53 -16.47
N PHE A 141 -11.58 -0.21 -16.01
CA PHE A 141 -11.88 -1.56 -16.48
C PHE A 141 -12.54 -1.60 -17.86
N ASP A 142 -13.20 -0.53 -18.32
CA ASP A 142 -13.86 -0.51 -19.62
C ASP A 142 -12.83 -0.47 -20.76
N LYS A 143 -12.85 -1.53 -21.60
CA LYS A 143 -11.95 -1.67 -22.75
C LYS A 143 -12.24 -0.67 -23.90
N LYS A 144 -13.42 -0.05 -23.90
CA LYS A 144 -13.83 0.90 -24.96
C LYS A 144 -13.32 2.30 -24.72
N ILE A 145 -12.95 2.63 -23.49
CA ILE A 145 -12.45 3.94 -23.09
C ILE A 145 -10.96 4.03 -23.40
N SER A 146 -10.54 5.10 -24.07
CA SER A 146 -9.15 5.34 -24.42
C SER A 146 -8.26 5.54 -23.18
N LEU A 147 -6.95 5.28 -23.32
CA LEU A 147 -6.01 5.52 -22.24
C LEU A 147 -5.94 6.99 -21.82
N PHE A 148 -6.06 7.90 -22.78
CA PHE A 148 -6.09 9.33 -22.50
C PHE A 148 -7.28 9.71 -21.59
N GLU A 149 -8.48 9.21 -21.91
CA GLU A 149 -9.67 9.45 -21.08
C GLU A 149 -9.57 8.80 -19.70
N LYS A 150 -8.94 7.61 -19.60
CA LYS A 150 -8.66 6.94 -18.32
C LYS A 150 -7.72 7.77 -17.45
N GLU A 151 -6.63 8.27 -18.02
CA GLU A 151 -5.67 9.11 -17.30
C GLU A 151 -6.30 10.43 -16.86
N GLN A 152 -7.03 11.10 -17.76
CA GLN A 152 -7.77 12.31 -17.43
C GLN A 152 -8.76 12.09 -16.28
N SER A 153 -9.52 10.99 -16.32
CA SER A 153 -10.49 10.65 -15.27
C SER A 153 -9.79 10.33 -13.94
N LEU A 154 -8.66 9.63 -13.98
CA LEU A 154 -7.86 9.33 -12.79
C LEU A 154 -7.38 10.62 -12.12
N ILE A 155 -6.75 11.51 -12.87
CA ILE A 155 -6.25 12.79 -12.37
C ILE A 155 -7.41 13.62 -11.79
N HIS A 156 -8.49 13.80 -12.55
CA HIS A 156 -9.66 14.57 -12.12
C HIS A 156 -10.26 14.04 -10.80
N VAL A 157 -10.54 12.74 -10.71
CA VAL A 157 -11.14 12.17 -9.48
C VAL A 157 -10.17 12.25 -8.29
N LEU A 158 -8.87 12.07 -8.52
CA LEU A 158 -7.87 12.26 -7.47
C LEU A 158 -7.84 13.70 -6.97
N THR A 159 -7.73 14.68 -7.86
CA THR A 159 -7.51 16.08 -7.49
C THR A 159 -8.77 16.74 -6.93
N GLU A 160 -9.92 16.52 -7.55
CA GLU A 160 -11.16 17.23 -7.20
C GLU A 160 -11.97 16.53 -6.10
N ILE A 161 -11.81 15.20 -5.94
CA ILE A 161 -12.72 14.45 -5.06
C ILE A 161 -11.96 13.74 -3.95
N LEU A 162 -10.89 12.97 -4.25
CA LEU A 162 -10.24 12.13 -3.24
C LEU A 162 -9.28 12.91 -2.35
N ILE A 163 -8.32 13.62 -2.93
CA ILE A 163 -7.30 14.38 -2.20
C ILE A 163 -7.89 15.40 -1.21
N PRO A 164 -8.96 16.16 -1.53
CA PRO A 164 -9.60 17.06 -0.58
C PRO A 164 -10.19 16.37 0.66
N ASN A 165 -10.45 15.07 0.58
CA ASN A 165 -10.97 14.27 1.68
C ASN A 165 -9.88 13.55 2.49
N PHE A 166 -8.59 13.66 2.14
CA PHE A 166 -7.50 13.04 2.87
C PHE A 166 -7.22 13.77 4.19
N GLU A 167 -6.59 13.08 5.12
CA GLU A 167 -6.16 13.65 6.39
C GLU A 167 -4.65 13.88 6.37
N TRP A 168 -4.28 15.16 6.34
CA TRP A 168 -2.89 15.58 6.31
C TRP A 168 -2.34 15.76 7.73
N GLU A 169 -1.17 15.18 8.02
CA GLU A 169 -0.51 15.46 9.27
C GLU A 169 0.12 16.86 9.25
N SER A 170 -0.22 17.68 10.24
CA SER A 170 0.60 18.85 10.56
C SER A 170 1.94 18.34 11.10
N ILE A 171 3.06 18.81 10.53
CA ILE A 171 4.40 18.51 11.01
C ILE A 171 4.57 19.21 12.37
N SER A 172 4.07 18.60 13.41
CA SER A 172 4.32 18.99 14.80
C SER A 172 4.55 17.74 15.61
N SER A 173 5.78 17.31 15.72
CA SER A 173 6.31 16.75 16.96
C SER A 173 7.75 16.27 16.78
N SER A 174 8.63 16.87 17.56
CA SER A 174 9.96 16.36 17.91
C SER A 174 9.82 15.06 18.71
N GLY A 175 9.55 13.93 18.07
CA GLY A 175 9.61 12.64 18.72
C GLY A 175 11.05 12.17 18.88
N TYR A 176 11.41 11.60 20.06
CA TYR A 176 12.74 11.04 20.34
C TYR A 176 13.31 10.18 19.21
N PHE A 177 12.45 9.48 18.46
CA PHE A 177 12.86 8.62 17.35
C PHE A 177 13.02 9.35 16.00
N GLN A 178 12.48 10.56 15.85
CA GLN A 178 12.49 11.28 14.57
C GLN A 178 13.93 11.61 14.10
N GLN A 179 14.85 11.85 15.02
CA GLN A 179 16.27 12.10 14.72
C GLN A 179 16.98 10.93 14.03
N TYR A 180 16.46 9.70 14.17
CA TYR A 180 17.05 8.49 13.59
C TYR A 180 16.52 8.15 12.19
N LEU A 181 15.43 8.76 11.76
CA LEU A 181 14.79 8.46 10.48
C LEU A 181 15.68 8.79 9.26
N PRO A 182 16.36 9.94 9.20
CA PRO A 182 17.25 10.28 8.08
C PRO A 182 18.34 9.23 7.85
N ASP A 183 18.87 8.67 8.94
CA ASP A 183 19.91 7.64 8.86
C ASP A 183 19.33 6.25 8.55
N LEU A 184 18.13 5.96 9.01
CA LEU A 184 17.47 4.66 8.82
C LEU A 184 16.97 4.45 7.38
N ILE A 185 16.35 5.48 6.79
CA ILE A 185 15.67 5.38 5.49
C ILE A 185 16.58 4.90 4.36
N PRO A 186 17.81 5.43 4.17
CA PRO A 186 18.70 4.97 3.12
C PRO A 186 19.04 3.48 3.24
N HIS A 187 19.10 2.95 4.48
CA HIS A 187 19.37 1.53 4.72
C HIS A 187 18.15 0.64 4.46
N LEU A 188 16.96 1.19 4.52
CA LEU A 188 15.73 0.46 4.20
C LEU A 188 15.44 0.45 2.70
N GLN A 189 16.00 1.38 1.95
CA GLN A 189 15.85 1.52 0.50
C GLN A 189 16.95 0.84 -0.30
N SER A 190 18.15 0.63 0.30
CA SER A 190 19.18 -0.17 -0.33
C SER A 190 18.74 -1.64 -0.42
N ASP A 191 19.14 -2.30 -1.49
CA ASP A 191 18.86 -3.72 -1.70
C ASP A 191 19.14 -4.51 -0.43
N VAL A 192 18.19 -5.37 -0.09
CA VAL A 192 18.11 -6.07 1.21
C VAL A 192 19.22 -7.13 1.28
N GLU A 193 20.48 -6.71 1.31
CA GLU A 193 21.54 -7.53 1.88
C GLU A 193 21.30 -7.59 3.38
N ASP A 194 21.32 -8.79 3.91
CA ASP A 194 21.04 -9.24 5.27
C ASP A 194 21.38 -8.20 6.37
N LEU A 195 20.49 -7.24 6.57
CA LEU A 195 20.59 -6.29 7.68
C LEU A 195 20.30 -7.05 8.97
N SER A 196 21.34 -7.69 9.52
CA SER A 196 21.18 -8.26 10.84
C SER A 196 20.75 -7.16 11.82
N LEU A 197 19.84 -7.51 12.72
CA LEU A 197 19.36 -6.58 13.75
C LEU A 197 20.51 -5.93 14.53
N THR A 198 21.59 -6.71 14.76
CA THR A 198 22.79 -6.26 15.45
C THR A 198 23.54 -5.21 14.62
N HIS A 199 23.81 -5.50 13.35
CA HIS A 199 24.53 -4.59 12.47
C HIS A 199 23.79 -3.25 12.29
N LEU A 200 22.47 -3.29 12.10
CA LEU A 200 21.67 -2.08 11.96
C LEU A 200 21.66 -1.25 13.27
N ALA A 201 21.55 -1.93 14.43
CA ALA A 201 21.60 -1.26 15.73
C ALA A 201 22.95 -0.59 16.00
N GLU A 202 24.07 -1.27 15.67
CA GLU A 202 25.44 -0.72 15.77
C GLU A 202 25.62 0.49 14.84
N LYS A 203 25.19 0.38 13.59
CA LYS A 203 25.29 1.46 12.61
C LYS A 203 24.52 2.71 13.03
N MET A 204 23.36 2.53 13.63
CA MET A 204 22.51 3.61 14.17
C MET A 204 22.93 4.04 15.58
N LYS A 205 23.92 3.41 16.19
CA LYS A 205 24.39 3.68 17.57
C LYS A 205 23.27 3.63 18.62
N ILE A 206 22.34 2.70 18.47
CA ILE A 206 21.24 2.45 19.40
C ILE A 206 21.20 0.97 19.81
N SER A 207 20.51 0.66 20.90
CA SER A 207 20.31 -0.73 21.29
C SER A 207 19.35 -1.46 20.33
N ARG A 208 19.50 -2.78 20.20
CA ARG A 208 18.54 -3.61 19.44
C ARG A 208 17.10 -3.43 19.90
N TYR A 209 16.89 -3.23 21.20
CA TYR A 209 15.58 -2.97 21.76
C TYR A 209 15.01 -1.61 21.29
N ALA A 210 15.84 -0.56 21.32
CA ALA A 210 15.46 0.77 20.81
C ALA A 210 15.13 0.70 19.32
N LEU A 211 15.90 -0.06 18.51
CA LEU A 211 15.65 -0.28 17.10
C LEU A 211 14.30 -0.99 16.86
N ILE A 212 13.98 -2.04 17.61
CA ILE A 212 12.69 -2.74 17.51
C ILE A 212 11.54 -1.76 17.83
N ARG A 213 11.67 -0.94 18.86
CA ARG A 213 10.66 0.06 19.23
C ARG A 213 10.52 1.13 18.14
N LEU A 214 11.61 1.58 17.55
CA LEU A 214 11.63 2.53 16.44
C LEU A 214 10.85 1.98 15.25
N PHE A 215 11.16 0.75 14.82
CA PHE A 215 10.43 0.09 13.74
C PHE A 215 8.93 -0.05 14.05
N LYS A 216 8.59 -0.49 15.26
CA LYS A 216 7.20 -0.60 15.70
C LYS A 216 6.47 0.74 15.67
N HIS A 217 7.15 1.81 16.09
CA HIS A 217 6.57 3.15 16.17
C HIS A 217 6.30 3.76 14.78
N TYR A 218 7.29 3.66 13.86
CA TYR A 218 7.19 4.31 12.55
C TYR A 218 6.57 3.45 11.46
N PHE A 219 6.83 2.13 11.49
CA PHE A 219 6.40 1.22 10.42
C PHE A 219 5.31 0.24 10.87
N GLY A 220 4.99 0.17 12.15
CA GLY A 220 4.06 -0.83 12.69
C GLY A 220 4.64 -2.25 12.80
N PHE A 221 5.79 -2.51 12.18
CA PHE A 221 6.45 -3.81 12.11
C PHE A 221 7.61 -3.98 13.08
N THR A 222 7.97 -5.23 13.33
CA THR A 222 9.34 -5.53 13.77
C THR A 222 10.30 -5.43 12.58
N PRO A 223 11.63 -5.21 12.79
CA PRO A 223 12.60 -5.18 11.71
C PRO A 223 12.50 -6.39 10.77
N HIS A 224 12.43 -7.61 11.30
CA HIS A 224 12.30 -8.83 10.50
C HIS A 224 10.98 -8.87 9.69
N ALA A 225 9.85 -8.51 10.30
CA ALA A 225 8.58 -8.47 9.59
C ALA A 225 8.60 -7.40 8.47
N TYR A 226 9.27 -6.28 8.70
CA TYR A 226 9.48 -5.25 7.70
C TYR A 226 10.32 -5.77 6.51
N GLN A 227 11.46 -6.41 6.77
CA GLN A 227 12.30 -7.03 5.73
C GLN A 227 11.51 -8.05 4.90
N LEU A 228 10.78 -8.94 5.58
CA LEU A 228 9.96 -9.94 4.89
C LEU A 228 8.89 -9.31 4.00
N ASN A 229 8.25 -8.24 4.48
CA ASN A 229 7.29 -7.46 3.70
C ASN A 229 7.94 -6.81 2.48
N GLN A 230 9.16 -6.27 2.61
CA GLN A 230 9.91 -5.69 1.49
C GLN A 230 10.29 -6.75 0.44
N LYS A 231 10.78 -7.92 0.86
CA LYS A 231 11.04 -9.05 -0.05
C LYS A 231 9.78 -9.43 -0.86
N ILE A 232 8.62 -9.44 -0.23
CA ILE A 232 7.35 -9.72 -0.93
C ILE A 232 6.95 -8.59 -1.89
N ASN A 233 7.18 -7.32 -1.54
CA ASN A 233 6.94 -6.20 -2.45
C ASN A 233 7.85 -6.28 -3.69
N GLN A 234 9.15 -6.58 -3.51
CA GLN A 234 10.07 -6.81 -4.63
C GLN A 234 9.63 -8.01 -5.49
N ALA A 235 9.18 -9.10 -4.86
CA ALA A 235 8.64 -10.25 -5.58
C ALA A 235 7.45 -9.86 -6.47
N ARG A 236 6.55 -9.01 -5.99
CA ARG A 236 5.41 -8.52 -6.79
C ARG A 236 5.88 -7.83 -8.07
N GLU A 237 6.84 -6.91 -7.97
CA GLU A 237 7.34 -6.16 -9.13
C GLU A 237 8.01 -7.09 -10.14
N ARG A 238 8.82 -8.04 -9.70
CA ARG A 238 9.45 -9.03 -10.58
C ARG A 238 8.43 -9.96 -11.25
N LEU A 239 7.42 -10.41 -10.52
CA LEU A 239 6.35 -11.26 -11.07
C LEU A 239 5.44 -10.53 -12.07
N LYS A 240 5.24 -9.22 -11.92
CA LYS A 240 4.51 -8.39 -12.89
C LYS A 240 5.19 -8.38 -14.27
N VAL A 241 6.51 -8.38 -14.31
CA VAL A 241 7.29 -8.41 -15.56
C VAL A 241 7.59 -9.83 -16.06
N GLY A 242 6.96 -10.86 -15.46
CA GLY A 242 7.02 -12.24 -15.92
C GLY A 242 8.21 -13.04 -15.43
N ALA A 243 8.90 -12.62 -14.36
CA ALA A 243 10.00 -13.39 -13.78
C ALA A 243 9.55 -14.77 -13.29
N ASP A 244 10.46 -15.75 -13.37
CA ASP A 244 10.20 -17.11 -12.89
C ASP A 244 10.04 -17.15 -11.36
N ILE A 245 9.03 -17.87 -10.90
CA ILE A 245 8.66 -17.92 -9.46
C ILE A 245 9.77 -18.54 -8.60
N ALA A 246 10.44 -19.59 -9.09
CA ALA A 246 11.50 -20.26 -8.34
C ALA A 246 12.75 -19.37 -8.28
N GLN A 247 13.08 -18.72 -9.39
CA GLN A 247 14.17 -17.75 -9.45
C GLN A 247 13.93 -16.57 -8.51
N VAL A 248 12.73 -15.99 -8.51
CA VAL A 248 12.35 -14.89 -7.60
C VAL A 248 12.49 -15.31 -6.13
N ALA A 249 12.03 -16.51 -5.77
CA ALA A 249 12.16 -17.04 -4.41
C ALA A 249 13.64 -17.20 -3.99
N TYR A 250 14.48 -17.69 -4.90
CA TYR A 250 15.91 -17.88 -4.67
C TYR A 250 16.66 -16.55 -4.53
N GLU A 251 16.48 -15.62 -5.45
CA GLU A 251 17.16 -14.32 -5.47
C GLU A 251 16.76 -13.42 -4.29
N LEU A 252 15.54 -13.60 -3.76
CA LEU A 252 15.07 -12.91 -2.55
C LEU A 252 15.37 -13.68 -1.27
N GLU A 253 16.21 -14.72 -1.35
CA GLU A 253 16.72 -15.46 -0.20
C GLU A 253 15.63 -16.05 0.70
N PHE A 254 14.57 -16.59 0.10
CA PHE A 254 13.62 -17.42 0.84
C PHE A 254 14.23 -18.81 1.08
N VAL A 255 13.96 -19.38 2.25
CA VAL A 255 14.47 -20.71 2.65
C VAL A 255 14.15 -21.77 1.60
N ASP A 256 12.93 -21.73 1.05
CA ASP A 256 12.47 -22.57 -0.04
C ASP A 256 11.26 -21.93 -0.74
N GLN A 257 10.89 -22.48 -1.90
CA GLN A 257 9.74 -22.01 -2.67
C GLN A 257 8.42 -22.16 -1.90
N SER A 258 8.28 -23.16 -1.03
CA SER A 258 7.07 -23.37 -0.22
C SER A 258 6.94 -22.29 0.84
N HIS A 259 8.03 -21.87 1.46
CA HIS A 259 8.08 -20.74 2.38
C HIS A 259 7.69 -19.45 1.65
N PHE A 260 8.29 -19.19 0.49
CA PHE A 260 7.92 -18.05 -0.36
C PHE A 260 6.41 -18.04 -0.68
N HIS A 261 5.85 -19.15 -1.17
CA HIS A 261 4.43 -19.26 -1.50
C HIS A 261 3.51 -18.95 -0.31
N ARG A 262 3.83 -19.50 0.87
CA ARG A 262 3.05 -19.26 2.09
C ARG A 262 3.06 -17.81 2.50
N VAL A 263 4.25 -17.18 2.52
CA VAL A 263 4.41 -15.78 2.93
C VAL A 263 3.74 -14.86 1.90
N PHE A 264 3.99 -15.08 0.60
CA PHE A 264 3.38 -14.30 -0.46
C PHE A 264 1.85 -14.34 -0.38
N LYS A 265 1.25 -15.55 -0.26
CA LYS A 265 -0.19 -15.70 -0.13
C LYS A 265 -0.75 -15.02 1.13
N LYS A 266 -0.03 -15.05 2.26
CA LYS A 266 -0.45 -14.41 3.51
C LYS A 266 -0.49 -12.88 3.41
N LEU A 267 0.46 -12.28 2.68
CA LEU A 267 0.58 -10.83 2.55
C LEU A 267 -0.24 -10.27 1.36
N ILE A 268 -0.31 -11.01 0.24
CA ILE A 268 -0.94 -10.55 -1.00
C ILE A 268 -2.35 -11.11 -1.19
N GLY A 269 -2.69 -12.21 -0.49
CA GLY A 269 -4.01 -12.86 -0.55
C GLY A 269 -4.18 -13.85 -1.70
N VAL A 270 -3.28 -13.87 -2.68
CA VAL A 270 -3.24 -14.82 -3.80
C VAL A 270 -1.89 -15.50 -3.89
N THR A 271 -1.80 -16.65 -4.57
CA THR A 271 -0.50 -17.31 -4.78
C THR A 271 0.34 -16.55 -5.81
N PRO A 272 1.70 -16.70 -5.80
CA PRO A 272 2.57 -16.11 -6.82
C PRO A 272 2.13 -16.44 -8.25
N LYS A 273 1.72 -17.70 -8.50
CA LYS A 273 1.21 -18.15 -9.82
C LYS A 273 -0.09 -17.46 -10.24
N GLN A 274 -1.00 -17.22 -9.27
CA GLN A 274 -2.24 -16.49 -9.54
C GLN A 274 -1.96 -15.01 -9.80
N TYR A 275 -0.96 -14.45 -9.10
CA TYR A 275 -0.55 -13.07 -9.27
C TYR A 275 0.11 -12.86 -10.65
N SER A 276 1.12 -13.64 -11.01
CA SER A 276 1.85 -13.52 -12.30
C SER A 276 0.98 -13.76 -13.55
N LYS A 277 -0.11 -14.52 -13.45
CA LYS A 277 -1.05 -14.72 -14.57
C LYS A 277 -2.04 -13.56 -14.80
N LYS A 278 -2.12 -12.63 -13.84
CA LYS A 278 -3.09 -11.52 -13.82
C LYS A 278 -2.45 -10.14 -13.98
N ALA A 279 -1.13 -10.08 -13.84
CA ALA A 279 -0.32 -8.88 -14.02
C ALA A 279 0.16 -8.73 -15.51
#